data_d8bc4a36d16c0f1abda540aa54b24f56
#
_entry.id   d8bc4a36d16c0f1abda540aa54b24f56
#
_cell.length_a   1.000
_cell.length_b   1.000
_cell.length_c   1.000
_cell.angle_alpha   90.00
_cell.angle_beta   90.00
_cell.angle_gamma   90.00
#
_symmetry.space_group_name_H-M   'P 1'
#
loop_
_entity.id
_entity.type
_entity.pdbx_description
1 polymer ?
#
loop_
_entity_poly.entity_id
_entity_poly.type
_entity_poly.pdbx_seq_one_letter_code
_entity_poly.pdbx_strand_id
1 'polypeptide(L)'
;YFFGISEGGYGSQRLASFYADYLAGAGPMAGGEPLKNAPAENCRNIAFSLRTGALDRGFYRNKLTQYTKDEFDRLEKLYPGSFIHYIELIPGMGHGIDYKPTTPWLKQYTRNPYPKFVSWENFEMDGLYRDGFYNLAVKERSNDDTKSRTYYELNITDNHIALKADVVTYKATEIDPNWGIELKCEKNYQPATKGKVIIYLCEELVNLDKEITLTVNGKEVFKGKVKPELKHIVNSCATFFDPARLYPAAIEVDIANL
;
A
#
# COMPACT_ATOMS: atom_id res chain seq x y z
N TYR A 1 -1.47 -9.92 11.54
CA TYR A 1 -2.28 -8.72 11.80
C TYR A 1 -1.50 -7.73 12.65
N PHE A 2 -1.70 -6.42 12.40
CA PHE A 2 -1.31 -5.36 13.32
C PHE A 2 -2.57 -4.72 13.91
N PHE A 3 -2.57 -4.51 15.22
CA PHE A 3 -3.61 -3.75 15.89
C PHE A 3 -3.04 -3.12 17.16
N GLY A 4 -3.61 -2.01 17.57
CA GLY A 4 -3.16 -1.28 18.75
C GLY A 4 -4.14 -0.20 19.15
N ILE A 5 -3.99 0.31 20.35
CA ILE A 5 -4.87 1.29 20.97
C ILE A 5 -4.10 2.59 21.21
N SER A 6 -4.71 3.74 20.98
CA SER A 6 -4.13 5.07 21.22
C SER A 6 -2.82 5.26 20.44
N GLU A 7 -1.67 5.41 21.07
CA GLU A 7 -0.36 5.46 20.40
C GLU A 7 -0.11 4.22 19.56
N GLY A 8 -0.47 3.02 20.06
CA GLY A 8 -0.45 1.79 19.30
C GLY A 8 -1.43 1.79 18.11
N GLY A 9 -2.51 2.56 18.16
CA GLY A 9 -3.43 2.81 17.05
C GLY A 9 -2.75 3.58 15.92
N TYR A 10 -2.05 4.68 16.24
CA TYR A 10 -1.24 5.41 15.24
C TYR A 10 -0.18 4.51 14.62
N GLY A 11 0.62 3.82 15.46
CA GLY A 11 1.66 2.92 15.00
C GLY A 11 1.12 1.79 14.12
N SER A 12 0.01 1.15 14.50
CA SER A 12 -0.59 0.08 13.71
C SER A 12 -1.16 0.56 12.38
N GLN A 13 -1.68 1.79 12.29
CA GLN A 13 -2.14 2.38 11.02
C GLN A 13 -0.96 2.64 10.07
N ARG A 14 0.12 3.23 10.59
CA ARG A 14 1.33 3.52 9.82
C ARG A 14 2.01 2.24 9.35
N LEU A 15 2.20 1.27 10.24
CA LEU A 15 2.78 -0.04 9.93
C LEU A 15 1.90 -0.85 8.96
N ALA A 16 0.57 -0.74 9.05
CA ALA A 16 -0.34 -1.38 8.10
C ALA A 16 -0.09 -0.89 6.68
N SER A 17 0.02 0.43 6.47
CA SER A 17 0.33 1.01 5.18
C SER A 17 1.74 0.64 4.68
N PHE A 18 2.73 0.59 5.57
CA PHE A 18 4.11 0.30 5.22
C PHE A 18 4.36 -1.20 4.93
N TYR A 19 3.70 -2.10 5.67
CA TYR A 19 3.89 -3.56 5.62
C TYR A 19 2.63 -4.34 5.19
N ALA A 20 1.71 -3.72 4.44
CA ALA A 20 0.46 -4.37 4.04
C ALA A 20 0.68 -5.73 3.37
N ASP A 21 1.73 -5.88 2.59
CA ASP A 21 2.09 -7.11 1.88
C ASP A 21 2.44 -8.31 2.79
N TYR A 22 2.67 -8.09 4.09
CA TYR A 22 2.85 -9.15 5.09
C TYR A 22 1.59 -9.45 5.91
N LEU A 23 0.51 -8.69 5.71
CA LEU A 23 -0.65 -8.71 6.59
C LEU A 23 -1.88 -9.34 5.94
N ALA A 24 -2.70 -9.99 6.76
CA ALA A 24 -4.10 -10.29 6.41
C ALA A 24 -5.01 -9.08 6.72
N GLY A 25 -4.65 -8.28 7.71
CA GLY A 25 -5.39 -7.11 8.08
C GLY A 25 -4.75 -6.29 9.19
N ALA A 26 -5.30 -5.11 9.43
CA ALA A 26 -4.90 -4.20 10.50
C ALA A 26 -6.12 -3.61 11.22
N GLY A 27 -5.96 -3.35 12.52
CA GLY A 27 -7.04 -2.86 13.40
C GLY A 27 -6.58 -1.76 14.35
N PRO A 28 -6.19 -0.57 13.85
CA PRO A 28 -5.98 0.58 14.71
C PRO A 28 -7.24 0.97 15.49
N MET A 29 -7.08 1.37 16.75
CA MET A 29 -8.18 1.75 17.65
C MET A 29 -7.81 3.01 18.43
N ALA A 30 -8.76 3.94 18.54
CA ALA A 30 -8.58 5.23 19.22
C ALA A 30 -7.28 5.96 18.81
N GLY A 31 -6.94 5.86 17.52
CA GLY A 31 -5.83 6.52 16.86
C GLY A 31 -6.32 7.31 15.65
N GLY A 32 -5.43 7.77 14.83
CA GLY A 32 -5.72 8.48 13.59
C GLY A 32 -4.48 9.13 13.01
N GLU A 33 -3.88 8.52 12.00
CA GLU A 33 -2.77 9.11 11.24
C GLU A 33 -3.29 9.94 10.07
N PRO A 34 -2.64 11.06 9.74
CA PRO A 34 -2.82 11.70 8.45
C PRO A 34 -2.54 10.72 7.31
N LEU A 35 -3.36 10.76 6.26
CA LEU A 35 -3.20 9.88 5.09
C LEU A 35 -1.84 10.04 4.39
N LYS A 36 -1.16 11.16 4.56
CA LYS A 36 0.22 11.34 4.10
C LYS A 36 1.20 10.40 4.83
N ASN A 37 0.98 10.13 6.13
CA ASN A 37 1.84 9.26 6.92
C ASN A 37 1.46 7.78 6.79
N ALA A 38 0.23 7.49 6.40
CA ALA A 38 -0.33 6.15 6.22
C ALA A 38 -1.22 6.09 4.97
N PRO A 39 -0.63 6.08 3.75
CA PRO A 39 -1.38 6.04 2.51
C PRO A 39 -2.37 4.88 2.46
N ALA A 40 -3.66 5.19 2.26
CA ALA A 40 -4.73 4.18 2.22
C ALA A 40 -4.57 3.23 1.02
N GLU A 41 -4.01 3.71 -0.08
CA GLU A 41 -3.80 2.94 -1.32
C GLU A 41 -2.96 1.68 -1.09
N ASN A 42 -2.01 1.72 -0.14
CA ASN A 42 -1.18 0.57 0.19
C ASN A 42 -1.98 -0.56 0.86
N CYS A 43 -3.13 -0.24 1.44
CA CYS A 43 -4.00 -1.20 2.12
C CYS A 43 -5.00 -1.90 1.17
N ARG A 44 -4.85 -1.81 -0.15
CA ARG A 44 -5.78 -2.40 -1.15
C ARG A 44 -6.14 -3.85 -0.88
N ASN A 45 -5.19 -4.66 -0.45
CA ASN A 45 -5.30 -6.12 -0.39
C ASN A 45 -5.37 -6.66 1.05
N ILE A 46 -5.60 -5.81 2.03
CA ILE A 46 -5.76 -6.21 3.43
C ILE A 46 -7.11 -5.76 3.99
N ALA A 47 -7.61 -6.45 5.00
CA ALA A 47 -8.77 -5.99 5.76
C ALA A 47 -8.34 -4.88 6.73
N PHE A 48 -8.97 -3.72 6.68
CA PHE A 48 -8.61 -2.56 7.48
C PHE A 48 -9.75 -2.14 8.41
N SER A 49 -9.52 -2.18 9.74
CA SER A 49 -10.49 -1.71 10.73
C SER A 49 -9.91 -0.52 11.49
N LEU A 50 -10.64 0.59 11.54
CA LEU A 50 -10.26 1.73 12.38
C LEU A 50 -11.47 2.19 13.19
N ARG A 51 -11.37 2.10 14.53
CA ARG A 51 -12.47 2.46 15.42
C ARG A 51 -12.03 3.57 16.36
N THR A 52 -12.76 4.68 16.39
CA THR A 52 -12.44 5.89 17.16
C THR A 52 -13.73 6.48 17.73
N GLY A 53 -13.68 7.05 18.94
CA GLY A 53 -14.82 7.77 19.47
C GLY A 53 -15.12 9.05 18.69
N ALA A 54 -16.37 9.31 18.36
CA ALA A 54 -16.78 10.52 17.62
C ALA A 54 -16.45 11.82 18.35
N LEU A 55 -16.31 11.77 19.68
CA LEU A 55 -15.93 12.91 20.53
C LEU A 55 -14.42 12.91 20.90
N ASP A 56 -13.63 11.98 20.38
CA ASP A 56 -12.18 11.95 20.61
C ASP A 56 -11.45 13.00 19.76
N ARG A 57 -11.48 14.24 20.26
CA ARG A 57 -10.90 15.41 19.56
C ARG A 57 -9.41 15.59 19.83
N GLY A 58 -8.84 14.87 20.80
CA GLY A 58 -7.40 14.96 21.10
C GLY A 58 -6.57 14.56 19.90
N PHE A 59 -5.57 15.38 19.54
CA PHE A 59 -4.72 15.18 18.36
C PHE A 59 -5.50 14.93 17.07
N TYR A 60 -6.71 15.49 16.95
CA TYR A 60 -7.60 15.35 15.78
C TYR A 60 -8.02 13.91 15.43
N ARG A 61 -7.96 12.95 16.37
CA ARG A 61 -8.22 11.53 16.11
C ARG A 61 -9.54 11.26 15.41
N ASN A 62 -10.64 11.86 15.88
CA ASN A 62 -11.94 11.71 15.22
C ASN A 62 -11.96 12.28 13.80
N LYS A 63 -11.30 13.41 13.57
CA LYS A 63 -11.23 14.06 12.26
C LYS A 63 -10.39 13.27 11.28
N LEU A 64 -9.22 12.81 11.72
CA LEU A 64 -8.32 11.98 10.90
C LEU A 64 -8.94 10.61 10.59
N THR A 65 -9.69 10.03 11.55
CA THR A 65 -10.49 8.82 11.30
C THR A 65 -11.56 9.08 10.23
N GLN A 66 -12.23 10.24 10.25
CA GLN A 66 -13.20 10.58 9.21
C GLN A 66 -12.53 10.70 7.84
N TYR A 67 -11.37 11.35 7.73
CA TYR A 67 -10.63 11.45 6.47
C TYR A 67 -10.18 10.09 5.96
N THR A 68 -9.74 9.20 6.86
CA THR A 68 -9.40 7.83 6.51
C THR A 68 -10.63 7.07 6.00
N LYS A 69 -11.79 7.22 6.67
CA LYS A 69 -13.04 6.60 6.24
C LYS A 69 -13.44 7.09 4.84
N ASP A 70 -13.47 8.39 4.63
CA ASP A 70 -13.87 8.99 3.36
C ASP A 70 -12.98 8.49 2.20
N GLU A 71 -11.67 8.31 2.46
CA GLU A 71 -10.74 7.82 1.47
C GLU A 71 -10.93 6.32 1.19
N PHE A 72 -11.12 5.48 2.20
CA PHE A 72 -11.41 4.06 2.00
C PHE A 72 -12.75 3.86 1.28
N ASP A 73 -13.81 4.59 1.66
CA ASP A 73 -15.11 4.57 0.97
C ASP A 73 -14.95 4.96 -0.51
N ARG A 74 -14.15 5.99 -0.81
CA ARG A 74 -13.84 6.44 -2.18
C ARG A 74 -13.10 5.36 -2.97
N LEU A 75 -12.08 4.75 -2.37
CA LEU A 75 -11.25 3.72 -3.01
C LEU A 75 -12.04 2.43 -3.25
N GLU A 76 -12.86 1.98 -2.30
CA GLU A 76 -13.73 0.81 -2.48
C GLU A 76 -14.74 1.04 -3.61
N LYS A 77 -15.32 2.24 -3.70
CA LYS A 77 -16.24 2.59 -4.78
C LYS A 77 -15.56 2.57 -6.15
N LEU A 78 -14.30 3.01 -6.24
CA LEU A 78 -13.52 2.99 -7.49
C LEU A 78 -13.07 1.58 -7.88
N TYR A 79 -12.81 0.74 -6.88
CA TYR A 79 -12.25 -0.60 -7.05
C TYR A 79 -13.06 -1.64 -6.25
N PRO A 80 -14.27 -1.99 -6.72
CA PRO A 80 -15.14 -2.92 -6.00
C PRO A 80 -14.45 -4.25 -5.69
N GLY A 81 -14.55 -4.70 -4.43
CA GLY A 81 -13.91 -5.92 -3.95
C GLY A 81 -12.46 -5.74 -3.45
N SER A 82 -11.90 -4.53 -3.55
CA SER A 82 -10.66 -4.12 -2.89
C SER A 82 -10.94 -3.21 -1.71
N PHE A 83 -9.93 -2.91 -0.89
CA PHE A 83 -10.05 -1.97 0.24
C PHE A 83 -11.13 -2.35 1.25
N ILE A 84 -11.25 -3.64 1.54
CA ILE A 84 -12.21 -4.14 2.54
C ILE A 84 -11.93 -3.46 3.87
N HIS A 85 -12.94 -2.75 4.40
CA HIS A 85 -12.74 -1.99 5.62
C HIS A 85 -13.96 -1.97 6.55
N TYR A 86 -13.67 -1.67 7.83
CA TYR A 86 -14.65 -1.37 8.87
C TYR A 86 -14.17 -0.16 9.66
N ILE A 87 -14.51 1.04 9.18
CA ILE A 87 -14.09 2.29 9.81
C ILE A 87 -15.29 2.95 10.46
N GLU A 88 -15.20 3.16 11.79
CA GLU A 88 -16.31 3.62 12.60
C GLU A 88 -15.92 4.76 13.53
N LEU A 89 -16.69 5.84 13.48
CA LEU A 89 -16.75 6.88 14.51
C LEU A 89 -17.89 6.56 15.47
N ILE A 90 -17.58 6.08 16.68
CA ILE A 90 -18.54 5.58 17.66
C ILE A 90 -19.25 6.76 18.33
N PRO A 91 -20.59 6.92 18.14
CA PRO A 91 -21.32 8.07 18.67
C PRO A 91 -21.24 8.17 20.20
N GLY A 92 -21.10 9.39 20.69
CA GLY A 92 -21.08 9.68 22.14
C GLY A 92 -19.81 9.26 22.88
N MET A 93 -18.87 8.56 22.22
CA MET A 93 -17.64 8.08 22.85
C MET A 93 -16.49 9.07 22.64
N GLY A 94 -15.69 9.24 23.68
CA GLY A 94 -14.42 9.94 23.66
C GLY A 94 -13.26 8.97 23.36
N HIS A 95 -12.11 9.16 24.02
CA HIS A 95 -10.92 8.33 23.82
C HIS A 95 -11.10 6.86 24.26
N GLY A 96 -11.88 6.59 25.29
CA GLY A 96 -12.23 5.23 25.72
C GLY A 96 -13.38 4.68 24.88
N ILE A 97 -13.14 3.57 24.18
CA ILE A 97 -14.15 2.86 23.36
C ILE A 97 -14.18 1.37 23.71
N ASP A 98 -15.16 0.62 23.24
CA ASP A 98 -15.09 -0.84 23.26
C ASP A 98 -14.15 -1.35 22.15
N TYR A 99 -13.05 -1.96 22.54
CA TYR A 99 -12.01 -2.49 21.63
C TYR A 99 -12.28 -3.92 21.16
N LYS A 100 -13.19 -4.64 21.81
CA LYS A 100 -13.44 -6.07 21.60
C LYS A 100 -13.86 -6.44 20.17
N PRO A 101 -14.66 -5.64 19.42
CA PRO A 101 -15.11 -6.02 18.08
C PRO A 101 -14.02 -6.14 17.02
N THR A 102 -12.86 -5.50 17.20
CA THR A 102 -11.79 -5.43 16.20
C THR A 102 -11.19 -6.80 15.86
N THR A 103 -10.81 -7.59 16.87
CA THR A 103 -10.13 -8.86 16.62
C THR A 103 -11.03 -9.94 16.02
N PRO A 104 -12.31 -10.12 16.43
CA PRO A 104 -13.22 -11.04 15.76
C PRO A 104 -13.49 -10.68 14.31
N TRP A 105 -13.54 -9.38 13.98
CA TRP A 105 -13.72 -8.92 12.61
C TRP A 105 -12.50 -9.25 11.77
N LEU A 106 -11.28 -8.96 12.25
CA LEU A 106 -10.02 -9.25 11.54
C LEU A 106 -9.84 -10.75 11.28
N LYS A 107 -10.22 -11.63 12.21
CA LYS A 107 -10.08 -13.08 12.08
C LYS A 107 -10.83 -13.70 10.89
N GLN A 108 -11.75 -12.97 10.27
CA GLN A 108 -12.49 -13.44 9.09
C GLN A 108 -11.64 -13.41 7.81
N TYR A 109 -10.49 -12.76 7.84
CA TYR A 109 -9.66 -12.53 6.65
C TYR A 109 -8.33 -13.27 6.75
N THR A 110 -7.83 -13.70 5.60
CA THR A 110 -6.53 -14.32 5.44
C THR A 110 -5.67 -13.51 4.50
N ARG A 111 -4.36 -13.61 4.64
CA ARG A 111 -3.42 -12.94 3.76
C ARG A 111 -3.45 -13.55 2.36
N ASN A 112 -3.48 -12.71 1.33
CA ASN A 112 -3.19 -13.10 -0.05
C ASN A 112 -1.77 -12.63 -0.41
N PRO A 113 -0.78 -13.52 -0.57
CA PRO A 113 0.58 -13.13 -0.96
C PRO A 113 0.72 -12.82 -2.45
N TYR A 114 -0.26 -13.18 -3.29
CA TYR A 114 -0.22 -13.08 -4.76
C TYR A 114 -1.41 -12.27 -5.32
N PRO A 115 -1.66 -11.04 -4.86
CA PRO A 115 -2.73 -10.24 -5.43
C PRO A 115 -2.36 -9.84 -6.86
N LYS A 116 -3.35 -9.90 -7.77
CA LYS A 116 -3.18 -9.49 -9.17
C LYS A 116 -3.34 -7.99 -9.39
N PHE A 117 -3.79 -7.27 -8.38
CA PHE A 117 -3.88 -5.82 -8.40
C PHE A 117 -3.23 -5.23 -7.14
N VAL A 118 -2.14 -4.52 -7.33
CA VAL A 118 -1.33 -3.90 -6.27
C VAL A 118 -1.29 -2.40 -6.46
N SER A 119 -1.51 -1.63 -5.42
CA SER A 119 -1.17 -0.21 -5.37
C SER A 119 -0.18 0.03 -4.24
N TRP A 120 0.87 0.78 -4.51
CA TRP A 120 1.96 1.02 -3.58
C TRP A 120 2.53 2.42 -3.71
N GLU A 121 2.33 3.22 -2.70
CA GLU A 121 3.07 4.45 -2.50
C GLU A 121 4.29 4.12 -1.64
N ASN A 122 5.48 4.16 -2.25
CA ASN A 122 6.73 3.90 -1.55
C ASN A 122 7.17 5.16 -0.82
N PHE A 123 6.96 5.19 0.48
CA PHE A 123 7.29 6.31 1.35
C PHE A 123 8.37 5.95 2.37
N GLU A 124 9.05 6.96 2.84
CA GLU A 124 10.06 6.83 3.88
C GLU A 124 9.38 6.72 5.26
N MET A 125 9.86 5.78 6.07
CA MET A 125 9.50 5.64 7.47
C MET A 125 10.77 5.36 8.29
N ASP A 126 11.05 6.22 9.25
CA ASP A 126 12.22 6.14 10.15
C ASP A 126 13.57 6.05 9.40
N GLY A 127 13.73 6.84 8.32
CA GLY A 127 14.94 6.88 7.50
C GLY A 127 15.02 5.77 6.45
N LEU A 128 14.00 4.90 6.34
CA LEU A 128 14.03 3.75 5.46
C LEU A 128 12.90 3.79 4.43
N TYR A 129 13.24 3.44 3.20
CA TYR A 129 12.27 3.05 2.17
C TYR A 129 12.20 1.53 2.08
N ARG A 130 11.09 1.01 1.61
CA ARG A 130 11.02 -0.40 1.31
C ARG A 130 11.57 -0.70 -0.08
N ASP A 131 12.35 -1.79 -0.16
CA ASP A 131 12.90 -2.28 -1.43
C ASP A 131 11.92 -3.15 -2.21
N GLY A 132 10.80 -3.58 -1.58
CA GLY A 132 9.80 -4.40 -2.24
C GLY A 132 8.44 -4.39 -1.57
N PHE A 133 7.40 -4.70 -2.37
CA PHE A 133 6.01 -4.76 -1.94
C PHE A 133 5.23 -5.76 -2.82
N TYR A 134 4.65 -6.80 -2.23
CA TYR A 134 4.10 -7.97 -2.93
C TYR A 134 5.11 -8.59 -3.91
N ASN A 135 4.89 -8.45 -5.22
CA ASN A 135 5.77 -8.96 -6.27
C ASN A 135 6.56 -7.86 -7.01
N LEU A 136 6.53 -6.64 -6.49
CA LEU A 136 7.35 -5.52 -6.98
C LEU A 136 8.60 -5.34 -6.13
N ALA A 137 9.75 -5.12 -6.76
CA ALA A 137 10.97 -4.65 -6.09
C ALA A 137 11.52 -3.41 -6.79
N VAL A 138 12.10 -2.49 -6.02
CA VAL A 138 12.66 -1.23 -6.50
C VAL A 138 14.18 -1.29 -6.41
N LYS A 139 14.86 -1.22 -7.54
CA LYS A 139 16.32 -1.08 -7.63
C LYS A 139 16.76 0.39 -7.60
N GLU A 140 16.02 1.23 -8.30
CA GLU A 140 16.25 2.68 -8.34
C GLU A 140 14.91 3.39 -8.20
N ARG A 141 14.79 4.30 -7.23
CA ARG A 141 13.57 5.09 -7.04
C ARG A 141 13.38 6.11 -8.15
N SER A 142 12.13 6.44 -8.43
CA SER A 142 11.77 7.46 -9.43
C SER A 142 11.76 8.88 -8.88
N ASN A 143 11.79 9.04 -7.54
CA ASN A 143 11.86 10.35 -6.86
C ASN A 143 13.28 10.65 -6.39
N ASP A 144 13.61 11.96 -6.35
CA ASP A 144 14.97 12.41 -5.98
C ASP A 144 15.14 12.69 -4.48
N ASP A 145 14.06 13.07 -3.81
CA ASP A 145 14.09 13.52 -2.43
C ASP A 145 12.89 13.01 -1.62
N THR A 146 12.80 13.43 -0.35
CA THR A 146 11.69 13.06 0.55
C THR A 146 10.45 13.93 0.37
N LYS A 147 10.46 14.97 -0.47
CA LYS A 147 9.30 15.83 -0.76
C LYS A 147 8.35 15.18 -1.75
N SER A 148 8.83 14.18 -2.49
CA SER A 148 8.07 13.38 -3.41
C SER A 148 8.24 11.90 -3.09
N ARG A 149 7.33 11.07 -3.62
CA ARG A 149 7.34 9.61 -3.46
C ARG A 149 7.12 8.97 -4.81
N THR A 150 7.46 7.70 -4.94
CA THR A 150 7.04 6.91 -6.10
C THR A 150 5.76 6.17 -5.78
N TYR A 151 4.80 6.24 -6.70
CA TYR A 151 3.56 5.46 -6.66
C TYR A 151 3.56 4.45 -7.78
N TYR A 152 3.28 3.20 -7.45
CA TYR A 152 3.14 2.10 -8.39
C TYR A 152 1.71 1.56 -8.35
N GLU A 153 1.15 1.28 -9.52
CA GLU A 153 -0.07 0.50 -9.66
C GLU A 153 0.19 -0.63 -10.66
N LEU A 154 0.14 -1.87 -10.18
CA LEU A 154 0.35 -3.07 -10.98
C LEU A 154 -0.97 -3.81 -11.11
N ASN A 155 -1.39 -4.09 -12.33
CA ASN A 155 -2.55 -4.93 -12.63
C ASN A 155 -2.15 -6.09 -13.53
N ILE A 156 -2.55 -7.30 -13.17
CA ILE A 156 -2.30 -8.53 -13.92
C ILE A 156 -3.65 -9.11 -14.35
N THR A 157 -3.86 -9.21 -15.65
CA THR A 157 -5.03 -9.87 -16.25
C THR A 157 -4.53 -10.94 -17.19
N ASP A 158 -4.78 -12.21 -16.87
CA ASP A 158 -4.18 -13.35 -17.56
C ASP A 158 -2.64 -13.21 -17.64
N ASN A 159 -2.08 -13.14 -18.85
CA ASN A 159 -0.66 -12.93 -19.09
C ASN A 159 -0.30 -11.49 -19.50
N HIS A 160 -1.23 -10.55 -19.32
CA HIS A 160 -0.97 -9.13 -19.54
C HIS A 160 -0.74 -8.43 -18.20
N ILE A 161 0.41 -7.79 -18.09
CA ILE A 161 0.83 -7.02 -16.92
C ILE A 161 0.83 -5.54 -17.31
N ALA A 162 0.10 -4.73 -16.56
CA ALA A 162 0.11 -3.27 -16.71
C ALA A 162 0.71 -2.65 -15.43
N LEU A 163 1.81 -1.93 -15.59
CA LEU A 163 2.43 -1.14 -14.52
C LEU A 163 2.23 0.34 -14.81
N LYS A 164 1.67 1.05 -13.86
CA LYS A 164 1.72 2.50 -13.77
C LYS A 164 2.79 2.88 -12.77
N ALA A 165 3.65 3.81 -13.11
CA ALA A 165 4.69 4.34 -12.24
C ALA A 165 4.64 5.87 -12.30
N ASP A 166 4.35 6.51 -11.17
CA ASP A 166 4.24 7.96 -11.05
C ASP A 166 5.14 8.48 -9.93
N VAL A 167 5.54 9.73 -10.04
CA VAL A 167 6.05 10.53 -8.93
C VAL A 167 4.86 11.29 -8.33
N VAL A 168 4.66 11.14 -7.02
CA VAL A 168 3.59 11.82 -6.28
C VAL A 168 4.17 12.92 -5.39
N THR A 169 3.58 14.11 -5.48
CA THR A 169 3.86 15.25 -4.61
C THR A 169 2.61 15.62 -3.81
N TYR A 170 2.81 16.30 -2.69
CA TYR A 170 1.77 16.65 -1.74
C TYR A 170 1.63 18.15 -1.59
N LYS A 171 0.38 18.60 -1.54
CA LYS A 171 0.03 19.97 -1.16
C LYS A 171 -0.86 19.90 0.06
N ALA A 172 -0.39 20.41 1.20
CA ALA A 172 -1.21 20.51 2.39
C ALA A 172 -2.40 21.44 2.15
N THR A 173 -3.61 20.96 2.43
CA THR A 173 -4.86 21.72 2.33
C THR A 173 -5.43 22.05 3.70
N GLU A 174 -4.95 21.36 4.73
CA GLU A 174 -5.27 21.63 6.12
C GLU A 174 -4.05 21.36 7.01
N ILE A 175 -3.70 22.36 7.81
CA ILE A 175 -2.54 22.29 8.73
C ILE A 175 -3.03 22.67 10.14
N ASP A 176 -2.60 21.90 11.13
CA ASP A 176 -2.80 22.27 12.53
C ASP A 176 -2.07 23.57 12.87
N PRO A 177 -2.75 24.59 13.39
CA PRO A 177 -2.13 25.88 13.64
C PRO A 177 -1.14 25.90 14.81
N ASN A 178 -1.21 24.89 15.72
CA ASN A 178 -0.39 24.86 16.92
C ASN A 178 0.95 24.15 16.69
N TRP A 179 0.92 23.02 15.96
CA TRP A 179 2.09 22.15 15.79
C TRP A 179 2.53 22.01 14.33
N GLY A 180 1.82 22.65 13.39
CA GLY A 180 2.16 22.57 11.97
C GLY A 180 1.95 21.19 11.34
N ILE A 181 1.15 20.33 11.95
CA ILE A 181 0.87 18.99 11.42
C ILE A 181 -0.05 19.10 10.21
N GLU A 182 0.35 18.51 9.10
CA GLU A 182 -0.48 18.41 7.88
C GLU A 182 -1.59 17.38 8.09
N LEU A 183 -2.81 17.86 8.38
CA LEU A 183 -3.97 17.01 8.67
C LEU A 183 -4.59 16.44 7.39
N LYS A 184 -4.57 17.22 6.30
CA LYS A 184 -5.09 16.84 4.99
C LYS A 184 -4.19 17.34 3.88
N CYS A 185 -3.96 16.50 2.87
CA CYS A 185 -3.18 16.84 1.68
C CYS A 185 -3.92 16.43 0.41
N GLU A 186 -3.69 17.17 -0.66
CA GLU A 186 -3.97 16.76 -2.03
C GLU A 186 -2.73 16.12 -2.63
N LYS A 187 -2.93 15.07 -3.44
CA LYS A 187 -1.87 14.37 -4.17
C LYS A 187 -1.86 14.83 -5.63
N ASN A 188 -0.68 15.12 -6.15
CA ASN A 188 -0.48 15.37 -7.58
C ASN A 188 0.46 14.28 -8.13
N TYR A 189 -0.01 13.60 -9.17
CA TYR A 189 0.68 12.49 -9.82
C TYR A 189 1.24 12.94 -11.17
N GLN A 190 2.50 12.63 -11.43
CA GLN A 190 3.17 12.84 -12.71
C GLN A 190 3.85 11.53 -13.14
N PRO A 191 3.75 11.12 -14.40
CA PRO A 191 4.45 9.93 -14.86
C PRO A 191 5.93 9.96 -14.51
N ALA A 192 6.44 8.86 -13.97
CA ALA A 192 7.85 8.72 -13.66
C ALA A 192 8.68 8.70 -14.97
N THR A 193 9.81 9.41 -14.97
CA THR A 193 10.73 9.50 -16.12
C THR A 193 12.05 8.78 -15.86
N LYS A 194 12.23 8.17 -14.69
CA LYS A 194 13.39 7.39 -14.29
C LYS A 194 13.04 6.39 -13.22
N GLY A 195 13.94 5.49 -12.93
CA GLY A 195 13.79 4.45 -11.90
C GLY A 195 13.89 3.06 -12.50
N LYS A 196 14.21 2.08 -11.66
CA LYS A 196 14.29 0.67 -12.06
C LYS A 196 13.49 -0.20 -11.11
N VAL A 197 12.65 -1.04 -11.68
CA VAL A 197 11.80 -1.96 -10.92
C VAL A 197 11.93 -3.38 -11.44
N ILE A 198 11.73 -4.34 -10.56
CA ILE A 198 11.61 -5.76 -10.91
C ILE A 198 10.17 -6.18 -10.61
N ILE A 199 9.53 -6.82 -11.57
CA ILE A 199 8.25 -7.50 -11.41
C ILE A 199 8.52 -8.98 -11.32
N TYR A 200 8.40 -9.54 -10.10
CA TYR A 200 8.55 -10.97 -9.87
C TYR A 200 7.28 -11.73 -10.25
N LEU A 201 7.46 -12.94 -10.78
CA LEU A 201 6.40 -13.73 -11.38
C LEU A 201 6.45 -15.20 -10.90
N CYS A 202 5.26 -15.78 -10.74
CA CYS A 202 5.01 -17.19 -10.43
C CYS A 202 3.69 -17.63 -11.08
N GLU A 203 3.38 -18.92 -11.02
CA GLU A 203 2.18 -19.50 -11.65
C GLU A 203 0.87 -18.96 -11.04
N GLU A 204 0.88 -18.52 -9.78
CA GLU A 204 -0.28 -17.89 -9.14
C GLU A 204 -0.63 -16.53 -9.76
N LEU A 205 0.35 -15.86 -10.39
CA LEU A 205 0.18 -14.55 -11.01
C LEU A 205 -0.08 -14.65 -12.52
N VAL A 206 0.71 -15.44 -13.23
CA VAL A 206 0.69 -15.58 -14.70
C VAL A 206 0.97 -17.03 -15.09
N ASN A 207 0.63 -17.42 -16.32
CA ASN A 207 1.05 -18.70 -16.87
C ASN A 207 2.45 -18.54 -17.49
N LEU A 208 3.47 -19.11 -16.84
CA LEU A 208 4.88 -18.99 -17.28
C LEU A 208 5.20 -19.75 -18.59
N ASP A 209 4.35 -20.71 -19.00
CA ASP A 209 4.52 -21.45 -20.26
C ASP A 209 4.10 -20.64 -21.49
N LYS A 210 3.38 -19.53 -21.29
CA LYS A 210 2.86 -18.66 -22.34
C LYS A 210 3.66 -17.36 -22.46
N GLU A 211 3.47 -16.66 -23.57
CA GLU A 211 3.99 -15.29 -23.70
C GLU A 211 3.32 -14.36 -22.70
N ILE A 212 4.12 -13.47 -22.14
CA ILE A 212 3.71 -12.41 -21.23
C ILE A 212 3.89 -11.08 -21.94
N THR A 213 2.90 -10.21 -21.83
CA THR A 213 3.00 -8.83 -22.31
C THR A 213 3.07 -7.90 -21.10
N LEU A 214 4.03 -6.98 -21.09
CA LEU A 214 4.15 -5.94 -20.07
C LEU A 214 4.02 -4.56 -20.69
N THR A 215 3.12 -3.77 -20.18
CA THR A 215 3.01 -2.33 -20.47
C THR A 215 3.41 -1.50 -19.25
N VAL A 216 4.11 -0.39 -19.48
CA VAL A 216 4.44 0.60 -18.44
C VAL A 216 3.96 1.96 -18.90
N ASN A 217 3.15 2.62 -18.08
CA ASN A 217 2.48 3.88 -18.41
C ASN A 217 1.79 3.87 -19.81
N GLY A 218 1.19 2.71 -20.16
CA GLY A 218 0.49 2.49 -21.43
C GLY A 218 1.37 2.11 -22.63
N LYS A 219 2.70 2.09 -22.48
CA LYS A 219 3.63 1.69 -23.56
C LYS A 219 4.06 0.23 -23.37
N GLU A 220 3.98 -0.59 -24.41
CA GLU A 220 4.50 -1.97 -24.38
C GLU A 220 6.03 -1.93 -24.30
N VAL A 221 6.57 -2.61 -23.27
CA VAL A 221 8.01 -2.64 -22.99
C VAL A 221 8.60 -4.05 -23.03
N PHE A 222 7.74 -5.05 -22.93
CA PHE A 222 8.14 -6.45 -23.02
C PHE A 222 7.01 -7.29 -23.60
N LYS A 223 7.38 -8.21 -24.51
CA LYS A 223 6.51 -9.27 -25.01
C LYS A 223 7.35 -10.50 -25.30
N GLY A 224 7.03 -11.61 -24.63
CA GLY A 224 7.76 -12.87 -24.80
C GLY A 224 7.61 -13.82 -23.65
N LYS A 225 8.34 -14.93 -23.70
CA LYS A 225 8.39 -15.92 -22.61
C LYS A 225 9.44 -15.52 -21.58
N VAL A 226 9.10 -15.69 -20.31
CA VAL A 226 10.02 -15.49 -19.19
C VAL A 226 10.45 -16.86 -18.69
N LYS A 227 11.77 -17.07 -18.55
CA LYS A 227 12.32 -18.37 -18.08
C LYS A 227 12.49 -18.35 -16.56
N PRO A 228 12.05 -19.40 -15.87
CA PRO A 228 12.41 -19.61 -14.47
C PRO A 228 13.92 -19.76 -14.30
N GLU A 229 14.48 -19.04 -13.32
CA GLU A 229 15.90 -19.09 -12.98
C GLU A 229 16.10 -19.03 -11.47
N LEU A 230 17.03 -19.83 -10.95
CA LEU A 230 17.33 -19.90 -9.52
C LEU A 230 17.69 -18.53 -8.91
N LYS A 231 18.34 -17.64 -9.69
CA LYS A 231 18.69 -16.30 -9.24
C LYS A 231 17.46 -15.48 -8.78
N HIS A 232 16.30 -15.67 -9.43
CA HIS A 232 15.07 -14.94 -9.08
C HIS A 232 14.50 -15.42 -7.75
N ILE A 233 14.58 -16.74 -7.48
CA ILE A 233 14.20 -17.31 -6.17
C ILE A 233 15.09 -16.76 -5.07
N VAL A 234 16.41 -16.75 -5.27
CA VAL A 234 17.37 -16.22 -4.30
C VAL A 234 17.13 -14.72 -4.04
N ASN A 235 16.99 -13.94 -5.11
CA ASN A 235 16.80 -12.50 -4.99
C ASN A 235 15.45 -12.15 -4.34
N SER A 236 14.36 -12.83 -4.69
CA SER A 236 13.06 -12.58 -4.07
C SER A 236 13.04 -13.02 -2.61
N CYS A 237 13.71 -14.13 -2.26
CA CYS A 237 13.90 -14.53 -0.87
C CYS A 237 14.62 -13.45 -0.06
N ALA A 238 15.72 -12.88 -0.59
CA ALA A 238 16.48 -11.83 0.05
C ALA A 238 15.70 -10.51 0.17
N THR A 239 14.90 -10.17 -0.86
CA THR A 239 14.13 -8.92 -0.88
C THR A 239 12.94 -8.96 0.06
N PHE A 240 12.19 -10.07 0.06
CA PHE A 240 10.91 -10.13 0.77
C PHE A 240 10.98 -10.83 2.13
N PHE A 241 11.98 -11.66 2.37
CA PHE A 241 12.15 -12.44 3.60
C PHE A 241 10.87 -13.22 3.99
N ASP A 242 10.21 -13.80 2.98
CA ASP A 242 8.89 -14.40 3.10
C ASP A 242 8.82 -15.70 2.30
N PRO A 243 8.61 -16.86 2.96
CA PRO A 243 8.59 -18.15 2.28
C PRO A 243 7.43 -18.31 1.29
N ALA A 244 6.39 -17.50 1.38
CA ALA A 244 5.30 -17.48 0.41
C ALA A 244 5.63 -16.65 -0.85
N ARG A 245 6.72 -15.89 -0.86
CA ARG A 245 7.11 -15.01 -1.97
C ARG A 245 8.45 -15.39 -2.60
N LEU A 246 8.57 -16.67 -2.95
CA LEU A 246 9.71 -17.21 -3.69
C LEU A 246 9.35 -17.27 -5.18
N TYR A 247 9.77 -16.29 -5.92
CA TYR A 247 9.39 -16.14 -7.33
C TYR A 247 10.45 -16.72 -8.26
N PRO A 248 10.09 -17.70 -9.14
CA PRO A 248 11.04 -18.32 -10.05
C PRO A 248 11.39 -17.44 -11.25
N ALA A 249 10.59 -16.45 -11.58
CA ALA A 249 10.78 -15.63 -12.77
C ALA A 249 10.64 -14.14 -12.44
N ALA A 250 11.18 -13.26 -13.29
CA ALA A 250 11.05 -11.82 -13.15
C ALA A 250 11.27 -11.09 -14.47
N ILE A 251 10.68 -9.89 -14.58
CA ILE A 251 10.94 -8.91 -15.64
C ILE A 251 11.52 -7.66 -14.98
N GLU A 252 12.68 -7.20 -15.42
CA GLU A 252 13.27 -5.94 -15.00
C GLU A 252 12.88 -4.83 -15.99
N VAL A 253 12.50 -3.68 -15.45
CA VAL A 253 12.08 -2.49 -16.20
C VAL A 253 12.96 -1.32 -15.82
N ASP A 254 13.55 -0.67 -16.82
CA ASP A 254 14.21 0.63 -16.69
C ASP A 254 13.25 1.70 -17.24
N ILE A 255 12.67 2.50 -16.33
CA ILE A 255 11.66 3.52 -16.68
C ILE A 255 12.29 4.66 -17.50
N ALA A 256 13.59 4.91 -17.38
CA ALA A 256 14.25 5.95 -18.17
C ALA A 256 14.32 5.63 -19.68
N ASN A 257 14.10 4.38 -20.05
CA ASN A 257 14.16 3.92 -21.44
C ASN A 257 12.78 3.81 -22.12
N LEU A 258 11.73 4.39 -21.53
CA LEU A 258 10.35 4.33 -22.01
C LEU A 258 9.99 5.39 -23.04
#